data_5a1196cb325abbb82a1a2ce9752fbad8
#
_entry.id   5a1196cb325abbb82a1a2ce9752fbad8
#
_cell.length_a   1.000
_cell.length_b   1.000
_cell.length_c   1.000
_cell.angle_alpha   90.00
_cell.angle_beta   90.00
_cell.angle_gamma   90.00
#
_symmetry.space_group_name_H-M   'P 1'
#
loop_
_entity.id
_entity.type
_entity.pdbx_description
1 polymer ?
#
loop_
_entity_poly.entity_id
_entity_poly.type
_entity_poly.pdbx_seq_one_letter_code
_entity_poly.pdbx_strand_id
1 'polypeptide(L)'
;MNKKNGLNSNQIKLIAIIAMTIDHITWLLFPGCQKIWWVMGLHIIGRLTAPIMWFFIAEGFHYTRNVGKYIIRLFFFALISHFAYNFAGGIPFIPHGWFNMTSVMWPLAWSVVLMVIFTTERLPQWAKIVLVVLICIITFPADWSTIAAICPVYLYLNRDDFRKQSLTLLVWTAVYAVVYFIFMDRAYGLLQMCTLLSLPILRQYNGERGQWKGMKWFFYIYYPAHLFVIGFVRVMLGNGSIFP
;
A
#
# COMPACT_ATOMS: atom_id res chain seq x y z
N MET A 1 -17.08 9.85 -22.23
CA MET A 1 -16.33 11.00 -21.71
C MET A 1 -14.92 10.98 -22.31
N ASN A 2 -14.48 12.10 -22.86
CA ASN A 2 -13.17 12.20 -23.51
C ASN A 2 -12.07 12.16 -22.43
N LYS A 3 -11.43 11.00 -22.23
CA LYS A 3 -10.41 10.78 -21.17
C LYS A 3 -9.11 11.57 -21.38
N LYS A 4 -8.97 12.32 -22.48
CA LYS A 4 -7.75 13.08 -22.80
C LYS A 4 -7.40 14.18 -21.77
N ASN A 5 -8.36 14.70 -21.02
CA ASN A 5 -8.16 15.77 -20.04
C ASN A 5 -7.99 15.29 -18.59
N GLY A 6 -7.77 14.00 -18.36
CA GLY A 6 -7.60 13.43 -17.03
C GLY A 6 -6.13 13.42 -16.55
N LEU A 7 -5.93 12.92 -15.33
CA LEU A 7 -4.60 12.75 -14.74
C LEU A 7 -3.90 11.50 -15.31
N ASN A 8 -2.63 11.62 -15.63
CA ASN A 8 -1.82 10.48 -16.01
C ASN A 8 -1.22 9.76 -14.79
N SER A 9 -0.69 8.55 -15.01
CA SER A 9 -0.10 7.72 -13.96
C SER A 9 0.99 8.43 -13.14
N ASN A 10 1.83 9.27 -13.79
CA ASN A 10 2.90 9.96 -13.09
C ASN A 10 2.36 11.01 -12.10
N GLN A 11 1.32 11.77 -12.50
CA GLN A 11 0.68 12.77 -11.65
C GLN A 11 0.00 12.13 -10.43
N ILE A 12 -0.74 11.04 -10.64
CA ILE A 12 -1.43 10.36 -9.53
C ILE A 12 -0.41 9.71 -8.57
N LYS A 13 0.67 9.14 -9.08
CA LYS A 13 1.76 8.61 -8.24
C LYS A 13 2.46 9.70 -7.45
N LEU A 14 2.62 10.89 -8.02
CA LEU A 14 3.19 12.03 -7.29
C LEU A 14 2.29 12.46 -6.14
N ILE A 15 0.97 12.49 -6.33
CA ILE A 15 0.00 12.73 -5.26
C ILE A 15 0.17 11.70 -4.13
N ALA A 16 0.30 10.41 -4.48
CA ALA A 16 0.51 9.35 -3.49
C ALA A 16 1.83 9.51 -2.72
N ILE A 17 2.92 9.89 -3.40
CA ILE A 17 4.23 10.14 -2.77
C ILE A 17 4.14 11.30 -1.77
N ILE A 18 3.51 12.41 -2.14
CA ILE A 18 3.33 13.56 -1.26
C ILE A 18 2.48 13.18 -0.05
N ALA A 19 1.35 12.53 -0.27
CA ALA A 19 0.46 12.07 0.79
C ALA A 19 1.16 11.11 1.77
N MET A 20 1.94 10.16 1.25
CA MET A 20 2.75 9.23 2.03
C MET A 20 3.80 9.92 2.89
N THR A 21 4.48 10.90 2.30
CA THR A 21 5.52 11.67 3.02
C THR A 21 4.92 12.45 4.17
N ILE A 22 3.78 13.11 3.95
CA ILE A 22 3.03 13.82 5.00
C ILE A 22 2.65 12.86 6.13
N ASP A 23 2.10 11.69 5.81
CA ASP A 23 1.68 10.70 6.80
C ASP A 23 2.86 10.21 7.66
N HIS A 24 3.96 9.81 7.03
CA HIS A 24 5.12 9.29 7.76
C HIS A 24 5.84 10.37 8.59
N ILE A 25 5.91 11.61 8.10
CA ILE A 25 6.42 12.74 8.90
C ILE A 25 5.48 13.00 10.09
N THR A 26 4.17 12.87 9.89
CA THR A 26 3.20 13.04 10.97
C THR A 26 3.38 11.97 12.05
N TRP A 27 3.57 10.70 11.68
CA TRP A 27 3.90 9.63 12.63
C TRP A 27 5.21 9.89 13.39
N LEU A 28 6.23 10.44 12.70
CA LEU A 28 7.52 10.78 13.34
C LEU A 28 7.36 11.87 14.41
N LEU A 29 6.62 12.93 14.10
CA LEU A 29 6.47 14.08 14.98
C LEU A 29 5.40 13.87 16.07
N PHE A 30 4.39 13.08 15.78
CA PHE A 30 3.23 12.81 16.64
C PHE A 30 2.98 11.29 16.73
N PRO A 31 3.88 10.55 17.41
CA PRO A 31 3.78 9.09 17.49
C PRO A 31 2.53 8.64 18.26
N GLY A 32 2.02 7.47 17.90
CA GLY A 32 0.81 6.89 18.47
C GLY A 32 -0.48 7.54 17.94
N CYS A 33 -1.62 7.01 18.37
CA CYS A 33 -2.94 7.43 17.91
C CYS A 33 -3.41 8.74 18.59
N GLN A 34 -2.73 9.86 18.31
CA GLN A 34 -3.06 11.15 18.92
C GLN A 34 -4.33 11.75 18.31
N LYS A 35 -5.30 12.11 19.18
CA LYS A 35 -6.63 12.63 18.78
C LYS A 35 -6.66 14.17 18.65
N ILE A 36 -5.58 14.74 18.08
CA ILE A 36 -5.48 16.16 17.80
C ILE A 36 -6.06 16.37 16.38
N TRP A 37 -7.03 17.25 16.23
CA TRP A 37 -7.81 17.42 15.00
C TRP A 37 -6.96 17.66 13.74
N TRP A 38 -5.94 18.48 13.81
CA TRP A 38 -5.06 18.77 12.66
C TRP A 38 -4.08 17.63 12.37
N VAL A 39 -3.61 16.88 13.40
CA VAL A 39 -2.80 15.67 13.22
C VAL A 39 -3.62 14.60 12.51
N MET A 40 -4.86 14.39 12.94
CA MET A 40 -5.79 13.50 12.24
C MET A 40 -6.04 13.95 10.79
N GLY A 41 -6.15 15.27 10.54
CA GLY A 41 -6.24 15.84 9.19
C GLY A 41 -5.07 15.48 8.29
N LEU A 42 -3.83 15.51 8.82
CA LEU A 42 -2.64 15.08 8.08
C LEU A 42 -2.66 13.56 7.78
N HIS A 43 -3.11 12.75 8.74
CA HIS A 43 -3.29 11.32 8.52
C HIS A 43 -4.40 11.02 7.49
N ILE A 44 -5.47 11.82 7.42
CA ILE A 44 -6.49 11.70 6.37
C ILE A 44 -5.87 11.89 4.97
N ILE A 45 -4.99 12.88 4.81
CA ILE A 45 -4.25 13.07 3.55
C ILE A 45 -3.41 11.81 3.25
N GLY A 46 -2.73 11.27 4.24
CA GLY A 46 -1.94 10.05 4.12
C GLY A 46 -2.71 8.83 3.62
N ARG A 47 -4.00 8.73 3.98
CA ARG A 47 -4.87 7.61 3.56
C ARG A 47 -5.07 7.52 2.04
N LEU A 48 -4.79 8.56 1.29
CA LEU A 48 -4.83 8.52 -0.17
C LEU A 48 -3.79 7.56 -0.77
N THR A 49 -2.69 7.33 -0.08
CA THR A 49 -1.53 6.60 -0.60
C THR A 49 -1.86 5.14 -0.91
N ALA A 50 -2.39 4.39 0.05
CA ALA A 50 -2.57 2.95 -0.06
C ALA A 50 -3.48 2.55 -1.25
N PRO A 51 -4.69 3.09 -1.43
CA PRO A 51 -5.56 2.71 -2.55
C PRO A 51 -4.98 3.13 -3.91
N ILE A 52 -4.25 4.24 -3.99
CA ILE A 52 -3.54 4.63 -5.22
C ILE A 52 -2.45 3.60 -5.55
N MET A 53 -1.70 3.15 -4.53
CA MET A 53 -0.68 2.11 -4.71
C MET A 53 -1.31 0.79 -5.20
N TRP A 54 -2.37 0.34 -4.55
CA TRP A 54 -3.08 -0.88 -4.90
C TRP A 54 -3.57 -0.85 -6.34
N PHE A 55 -4.16 0.28 -6.75
CA PHE A 55 -4.61 0.50 -8.12
C PHE A 55 -3.44 0.39 -9.12
N PHE A 56 -2.30 1.04 -8.83
CA PHE A 56 -1.16 1.00 -9.75
C PHE A 56 -0.37 -0.32 -9.72
N ILE A 57 -0.50 -1.14 -8.70
CA ILE A 57 0.00 -2.53 -8.75
C ILE A 57 -0.84 -3.35 -9.73
N ALA A 58 -2.17 -3.21 -9.71
CA ALA A 58 -3.08 -3.86 -10.65
C ALA A 58 -2.83 -3.41 -12.10
N GLU A 59 -2.71 -2.11 -12.34
CA GLU A 59 -2.34 -1.55 -13.66
C GLU A 59 -0.94 -2.01 -14.11
N GLY A 60 0.02 -2.06 -13.17
CA GLY A 60 1.36 -2.55 -13.44
C GLY A 60 1.39 -4.01 -13.88
N PHE A 61 0.56 -4.86 -13.31
CA PHE A 61 0.40 -6.24 -13.72
C PHE A 61 -0.19 -6.34 -15.13
N HIS A 62 -1.21 -5.55 -15.44
CA HIS A 62 -1.84 -5.52 -16.76
C HIS A 62 -0.87 -5.12 -17.88
N TYR A 63 -0.06 -4.08 -17.65
CA TYR A 63 0.83 -3.53 -18.69
C TYR A 63 2.21 -4.19 -18.74
N THR A 64 2.54 -5.09 -17.80
CA THR A 64 3.87 -5.70 -17.80
C THR A 64 4.00 -6.80 -18.85
N ARG A 65 5.08 -6.77 -19.63
CA ARG A 65 5.41 -7.83 -20.59
C ARG A 65 6.07 -9.05 -19.94
N ASN A 66 6.65 -8.87 -18.76
CA ASN A 66 7.36 -9.95 -18.05
C ASN A 66 7.01 -9.90 -16.57
N VAL A 67 6.03 -10.73 -16.20
CA VAL A 67 5.50 -10.82 -14.84
C VAL A 67 6.57 -11.31 -13.85
N GLY A 68 7.41 -12.27 -14.25
CA GLY A 68 8.50 -12.77 -13.40
C GLY A 68 9.49 -11.66 -13.01
N LYS A 69 9.94 -10.84 -13.96
CA LYS A 69 10.80 -9.67 -13.66
C LYS A 69 10.07 -8.64 -12.80
N TYR A 70 8.76 -8.51 -12.93
CA TYR A 70 7.97 -7.61 -12.10
C TYR A 70 7.92 -8.10 -10.65
N ILE A 71 7.65 -9.39 -10.43
CA ILE A 71 7.65 -10.03 -9.11
C ILE A 71 9.02 -9.90 -8.44
N ILE A 72 10.10 -10.31 -9.11
CA ILE A 72 11.47 -10.24 -8.57
C ILE A 72 11.81 -8.81 -8.13
N ARG A 73 11.48 -7.82 -8.95
CA ARG A 73 11.72 -6.41 -8.61
C ARG A 73 10.94 -5.98 -7.37
N LEU A 74 9.67 -6.36 -7.26
CA LEU A 74 8.86 -6.01 -6.08
C LEU A 74 9.40 -6.65 -4.82
N PHE A 75 9.78 -7.94 -4.84
CA PHE A 75 10.38 -8.61 -3.70
C PHE A 75 11.74 -8.02 -3.32
N PHE A 76 12.56 -7.65 -4.29
CA PHE A 76 13.84 -6.98 -4.04
C PHE A 76 13.62 -5.67 -3.27
N PHE A 77 12.70 -4.82 -3.74
CA PHE A 77 12.39 -3.58 -3.04
C PHE A 77 11.61 -3.81 -1.73
N ALA A 78 10.82 -4.87 -1.62
CA ALA A 78 10.18 -5.25 -0.36
C ALA A 78 11.20 -5.62 0.71
N LEU A 79 12.27 -6.34 0.34
CA LEU A 79 13.36 -6.67 1.25
C LEU A 79 14.10 -5.43 1.76
N ILE A 80 14.47 -4.51 0.86
CA ILE A 80 15.11 -3.24 1.26
C ILE A 80 14.15 -2.43 2.14
N SER A 81 12.88 -2.39 1.76
CA SER A 81 11.84 -1.65 2.49
C SER A 81 11.53 -2.24 3.87
N HIS A 82 11.73 -3.54 4.08
CA HIS A 82 11.61 -4.16 5.40
C HIS A 82 12.58 -3.53 6.39
N PHE A 83 13.85 -3.44 6.04
CA PHE A 83 14.86 -2.82 6.90
C PHE A 83 14.61 -1.32 7.09
N ALA A 84 14.24 -0.61 6.03
CA ALA A 84 13.93 0.81 6.10
C ALA A 84 12.73 1.10 7.00
N TYR A 85 11.66 0.30 6.89
CA TYR A 85 10.45 0.42 7.68
C TYR A 85 10.70 0.15 9.16
N ASN A 86 11.41 -0.94 9.47
CA ASN A 86 11.73 -1.30 10.84
C ASN A 86 12.69 -0.26 11.47
N PHE A 87 13.65 0.25 10.71
CA PHE A 87 14.52 1.34 11.14
C PHE A 87 13.72 2.63 11.40
N ALA A 88 12.80 3.01 10.51
CA ALA A 88 11.93 4.17 10.72
C ALA A 88 11.04 3.98 11.95
N GLY A 89 10.43 2.81 12.11
CA GLY A 89 9.51 2.51 13.20
C GLY A 89 10.14 2.29 14.57
N GLY A 90 11.46 2.07 14.64
CA GLY A 90 12.12 1.63 15.88
C GLY A 90 11.81 0.18 16.25
N ILE A 91 11.52 -0.64 15.25
CA ILE A 91 11.15 -2.04 15.38
C ILE A 91 12.39 -2.91 15.13
N PRO A 92 12.63 -4.01 15.88
CA PRO A 92 13.73 -4.93 15.61
C PRO A 92 13.70 -5.50 14.18
N PHE A 93 14.86 -5.59 13.53
CA PHE A 93 14.96 -6.15 12.17
C PHE A 93 14.64 -7.64 12.09
N ILE A 94 14.91 -8.38 13.17
CA ILE A 94 14.66 -9.81 13.29
C ILE A 94 13.47 -10.02 14.20
N PRO A 95 12.51 -10.89 13.85
CA PRO A 95 11.34 -11.14 14.67
C PRO A 95 11.71 -11.64 16.06
N HIS A 96 11.12 -11.05 17.10
CA HIS A 96 11.03 -11.63 18.41
C HIS A 96 9.68 -12.34 18.53
N GLY A 97 9.61 -13.59 17.99
CA GLY A 97 8.37 -14.35 17.96
C GLY A 97 7.89 -14.65 16.52
N TRP A 98 6.63 -15.03 16.38
CA TRP A 98 6.05 -15.50 15.13
C TRP A 98 5.77 -14.40 14.09
N PHE A 99 5.65 -13.15 14.54
CA PHE A 99 5.26 -12.04 13.69
C PHE A 99 6.15 -10.82 13.94
N ASN A 100 6.82 -10.35 12.90
CA ASN A 100 7.45 -9.04 12.88
C ASN A 100 6.76 -8.15 11.83
N MET A 101 6.49 -6.90 12.19
CA MET A 101 5.95 -5.95 11.23
C MET A 101 6.91 -5.74 10.06
N THR A 102 6.35 -5.62 8.87
CA THR A 102 7.09 -5.29 7.66
C THR A 102 6.34 -4.26 6.83
N SER A 103 7.02 -3.69 5.86
CA SER A 103 6.47 -2.63 5.02
C SER A 103 5.34 -3.12 4.10
N VAL A 104 4.51 -2.19 3.65
CA VAL A 104 3.45 -2.44 2.65
C VAL A 104 3.97 -3.01 1.32
N MET A 105 5.26 -2.84 1.01
CA MET A 105 5.86 -3.41 -0.21
C MET A 105 5.82 -4.94 -0.22
N TRP A 106 5.84 -5.58 0.96
CA TRP A 106 5.74 -7.03 1.09
C TRP A 106 4.40 -7.58 0.59
N PRO A 107 3.23 -7.18 1.12
CA PRO A 107 1.95 -7.64 0.60
C PRO A 107 1.69 -7.19 -0.85
N LEU A 108 2.22 -6.05 -1.29
CA LEU A 108 2.12 -5.64 -2.70
C LEU A 108 2.91 -6.57 -3.64
N ALA A 109 4.05 -7.10 -3.23
CA ALA A 109 4.76 -8.11 -4.01
C ALA A 109 3.96 -9.41 -4.11
N TRP A 110 3.37 -9.85 -2.99
CA TRP A 110 2.50 -11.03 -2.96
C TRP A 110 1.19 -10.83 -3.72
N SER A 111 0.67 -9.62 -3.82
CA SER A 111 -0.52 -9.34 -4.62
C SER A 111 -0.33 -9.69 -6.10
N VAL A 112 0.88 -9.45 -6.64
CA VAL A 112 1.20 -9.82 -8.03
C VAL A 112 1.27 -11.34 -8.19
N VAL A 113 1.80 -12.07 -7.20
CA VAL A 113 1.76 -13.54 -7.18
C VAL A 113 0.31 -14.05 -7.12
N LEU A 114 -0.53 -13.45 -6.28
CA LEU A 114 -1.97 -13.75 -6.23
C LEU A 114 -2.65 -13.53 -7.57
N MET A 115 -2.35 -12.41 -8.28
CA MET A 115 -2.92 -12.18 -9.61
C MET A 115 -2.53 -13.30 -10.60
N VAL A 116 -1.29 -13.81 -10.55
CA VAL A 116 -0.87 -14.97 -11.37
C VAL A 116 -1.67 -16.22 -10.98
N ILE A 117 -1.86 -16.48 -9.68
CA ILE A 117 -2.63 -17.64 -9.19
C ILE A 117 -4.09 -17.56 -9.66
N PHE A 118 -4.71 -16.38 -9.59
CA PHE A 118 -6.10 -16.19 -10.00
C PHE A 118 -6.29 -16.32 -11.52
N THR A 119 -5.32 -15.86 -12.31
CA THR A 119 -5.42 -15.83 -13.78
C THR A 119 -4.95 -17.12 -14.44
N THR A 120 -4.22 -18.01 -13.73
CA THR A 120 -3.79 -19.29 -14.31
C THR A 120 -4.89 -20.34 -14.29
N GLU A 121 -5.05 -21.07 -15.39
CA GLU A 121 -5.93 -22.25 -15.48
C GLU A 121 -5.24 -23.56 -15.07
N ARG A 122 -3.91 -23.53 -14.89
CA ARG A 122 -3.11 -24.72 -14.61
C ARG A 122 -3.30 -25.29 -13.20
N LEU A 123 -3.80 -24.47 -12.26
CA LEU A 123 -3.97 -24.86 -10.87
C LEU A 123 -5.42 -25.26 -10.60
N PRO A 124 -5.66 -26.40 -9.94
CA PRO A 124 -6.98 -26.78 -9.49
C PRO A 124 -7.47 -25.80 -8.40
N GLN A 125 -8.79 -25.67 -8.26
CA GLN A 125 -9.41 -24.69 -7.36
C GLN A 125 -8.96 -24.83 -5.90
N TRP A 126 -8.84 -26.07 -5.41
CA TRP A 126 -8.38 -26.31 -4.04
C TRP A 126 -6.96 -25.81 -3.80
N ALA A 127 -6.04 -25.98 -4.79
CA ALA A 127 -4.68 -25.48 -4.68
C ALA A 127 -4.63 -23.96 -4.66
N LYS A 128 -5.48 -23.28 -5.45
CA LYS A 128 -5.62 -21.83 -5.40
C LYS A 128 -6.06 -21.36 -4.02
N ILE A 129 -7.05 -22.03 -3.41
CA ILE A 129 -7.53 -21.69 -2.05
C ILE A 129 -6.40 -21.84 -1.03
N VAL A 130 -5.67 -22.97 -1.04
CA VAL A 130 -4.54 -23.20 -0.12
C VAL A 130 -3.48 -22.11 -0.28
N LEU A 131 -3.08 -21.77 -1.52
CA LEU A 131 -2.08 -20.75 -1.77
C LEU A 131 -2.55 -19.36 -1.32
N VAL A 132 -3.82 -19.02 -1.51
CA VAL A 132 -4.39 -17.75 -1.02
C VAL A 132 -4.31 -17.70 0.50
N VAL A 133 -4.71 -18.76 1.21
CA VAL A 133 -4.65 -18.82 2.68
C VAL A 133 -3.21 -18.68 3.18
N LEU A 134 -2.26 -19.38 2.57
CA LEU A 134 -0.84 -19.28 2.93
C LEU A 134 -0.30 -17.85 2.72
N ILE A 135 -0.64 -17.23 1.59
CA ILE A 135 -0.22 -15.84 1.31
C ILE A 135 -0.87 -14.87 2.29
N CYS A 136 -2.13 -15.09 2.69
CA CYS A 136 -2.79 -14.30 3.71
C CYS A 136 -2.05 -14.38 5.05
N ILE A 137 -1.62 -15.57 5.48
CA ILE A 137 -0.85 -15.76 6.71
C ILE A 137 0.50 -15.03 6.62
N ILE A 138 1.22 -15.17 5.50
CA ILE A 138 2.54 -14.56 5.29
C ILE A 138 2.47 -13.03 5.23
N THR A 139 1.37 -12.47 4.72
CA THR A 139 1.19 -11.01 4.57
C THR A 139 0.50 -10.36 5.76
N PHE A 140 -0.04 -11.14 6.68
CA PHE A 140 -0.78 -10.63 7.86
C PHE A 140 0.00 -9.63 8.70
N PRO A 141 1.31 -9.84 9.03
CA PRO A 141 2.06 -8.91 9.88
C PRO A 141 2.54 -7.64 9.17
N ALA A 142 2.25 -7.47 7.88
CA ALA A 142 2.68 -6.31 7.13
C ALA A 142 1.78 -5.08 7.38
N ASP A 143 2.34 -3.91 7.13
CA ASP A 143 1.54 -2.67 7.05
C ASP A 143 0.40 -2.84 6.03
N TRP A 144 -0.81 -2.43 6.41
CA TRP A 144 -2.07 -2.72 5.69
C TRP A 144 -2.43 -4.21 5.61
N SER A 145 -1.68 -5.08 6.31
CA SER A 145 -1.97 -6.51 6.46
C SER A 145 -2.26 -7.22 5.11
N THR A 146 -2.95 -8.32 5.17
CA THR A 146 -3.42 -9.11 4.03
C THR A 146 -4.28 -8.32 3.03
N ILE A 147 -4.90 -7.22 3.46
CA ILE A 147 -5.75 -6.39 2.60
C ILE A 147 -4.95 -5.78 1.46
N ALA A 148 -3.71 -5.35 1.73
CA ALA A 148 -2.82 -4.83 0.69
C ALA A 148 -2.37 -5.92 -0.31
N ALA A 149 -2.50 -7.21 0.02
CA ALA A 149 -2.27 -8.29 -0.92
C ALA A 149 -3.51 -8.63 -1.76
N ILE A 150 -4.69 -8.63 -1.15
CA ILE A 150 -5.93 -9.09 -1.81
C ILE A 150 -6.60 -7.97 -2.61
N CYS A 151 -6.69 -6.76 -2.08
CA CYS A 151 -7.41 -5.66 -2.73
C CYS A 151 -6.91 -5.38 -4.17
N PRO A 152 -5.59 -5.32 -4.46
CA PRO A 152 -5.11 -5.16 -5.83
C PRO A 152 -5.57 -6.24 -6.80
N VAL A 153 -5.76 -7.48 -6.33
CA VAL A 153 -6.27 -8.59 -7.16
C VAL A 153 -7.68 -8.29 -7.64
N TYR A 154 -8.58 -7.89 -6.72
CA TYR A 154 -9.95 -7.54 -7.09
C TYR A 154 -10.04 -6.25 -7.92
N LEU A 155 -9.13 -5.30 -7.71
CA LEU A 155 -9.01 -4.13 -8.58
C LEU A 155 -8.61 -4.53 -10.01
N TYR A 156 -7.70 -5.50 -10.16
CA TYR A 156 -7.33 -6.06 -11.45
C TYR A 156 -8.47 -6.82 -12.11
N LEU A 157 -9.14 -7.71 -11.39
CA LEU A 157 -10.27 -8.50 -11.91
C LEU A 157 -11.45 -7.61 -12.34
N ASN A 158 -11.62 -6.46 -11.73
CA ASN A 158 -12.68 -5.48 -12.04
C ASN A 158 -12.15 -4.28 -12.85
N ARG A 159 -11.03 -4.43 -13.55
CA ARG A 159 -10.31 -3.32 -14.18
C ARG A 159 -11.16 -2.50 -15.17
N ASP A 160 -12.05 -3.14 -15.87
CA ASP A 160 -12.86 -2.50 -16.90
C ASP A 160 -14.12 -1.79 -16.36
N ASP A 161 -14.41 -1.95 -15.08
CA ASP A 161 -15.58 -1.37 -14.42
C ASP A 161 -15.18 -0.57 -13.17
N PHE A 162 -15.11 0.75 -13.31
CA PHE A 162 -14.74 1.63 -12.20
C PHE A 162 -15.73 1.57 -11.01
N ARG A 163 -17.01 1.23 -11.24
CA ARG A 163 -17.99 1.06 -10.15
C ARG A 163 -17.63 -0.15 -9.30
N LYS A 164 -17.27 -1.27 -9.94
CA LYS A 164 -16.82 -2.48 -9.23
C LYS A 164 -15.47 -2.26 -8.53
N GLN A 165 -14.55 -1.50 -9.15
CA GLN A 165 -13.31 -1.10 -8.46
C GLN A 165 -13.60 -0.24 -7.23
N SER A 166 -14.53 0.72 -7.33
CA SER A 166 -14.93 1.54 -6.18
C SER A 166 -15.57 0.71 -5.07
N LEU A 167 -16.41 -0.25 -5.43
CA LEU A 167 -17.00 -1.19 -4.47
C LEU A 167 -15.91 -2.07 -3.82
N THR A 168 -14.94 -2.53 -4.59
CA THR A 168 -13.78 -3.28 -4.07
C THR A 168 -13.05 -2.46 -3.01
N LEU A 169 -12.71 -1.20 -3.30
CA LEU A 169 -12.06 -0.32 -2.34
C LEU A 169 -12.93 -0.08 -1.10
N LEU A 170 -14.23 0.15 -1.27
CA LEU A 170 -15.15 0.32 -0.16
C LEU A 170 -15.15 -0.90 0.77
N VAL A 171 -15.34 -2.10 0.22
CA VAL A 171 -15.44 -3.34 1.01
C VAL A 171 -14.14 -3.62 1.76
N TRP A 172 -12.98 -3.62 1.08
CA TRP A 172 -11.70 -3.92 1.71
C TRP A 172 -11.26 -2.85 2.71
N THR A 173 -11.56 -1.58 2.43
CA THR A 173 -11.34 -0.49 3.40
C THR A 173 -12.23 -0.65 4.62
N ALA A 174 -13.51 -0.98 4.44
CA ALA A 174 -14.42 -1.19 5.56
C ALA A 174 -13.97 -2.36 6.45
N VAL A 175 -13.54 -3.47 5.84
CA VAL A 175 -12.95 -4.61 6.60
C VAL A 175 -11.74 -4.14 7.42
N TYR A 176 -10.82 -3.39 6.81
CA TYR A 176 -9.65 -2.87 7.52
C TYR A 176 -10.03 -1.89 8.64
N ALA A 177 -10.98 -0.99 8.36
CA ALA A 177 -11.49 -0.02 9.32
C ALA A 177 -12.11 -0.70 10.54
N VAL A 178 -12.89 -1.78 10.34
CA VAL A 178 -13.49 -2.56 11.43
C VAL A 178 -12.41 -3.25 12.27
N VAL A 179 -11.43 -3.89 11.63
CA VAL A 179 -10.32 -4.54 12.35
C VAL A 179 -9.54 -3.49 13.17
N TYR A 180 -9.21 -2.36 12.56
CA TYR A 180 -8.48 -1.29 13.25
C TYR A 180 -9.30 -0.68 14.41
N PHE A 181 -10.60 -0.51 14.21
CA PHE A 181 -11.54 0.00 15.22
C PHE A 181 -11.65 -0.90 16.47
N ILE A 182 -11.63 -2.23 16.25
CA ILE A 182 -11.77 -3.21 17.34
C ILE A 182 -10.44 -3.41 18.06
N PHE A 183 -9.33 -3.54 17.35
CA PHE A 183 -8.06 -4.01 17.89
C PHE A 183 -7.03 -2.90 18.17
N MET A 184 -7.16 -1.72 17.55
CA MET A 184 -6.18 -0.64 17.68
C MET A 184 -6.79 0.61 18.35
N ASP A 185 -7.45 1.45 17.58
CA ASP A 185 -8.09 2.68 18.06
C ASP A 185 -9.36 2.99 17.26
N ARG A 186 -10.44 3.37 17.96
CA ARG A 186 -11.75 3.62 17.35
C ARG A 186 -11.75 4.81 16.39
N ALA A 187 -11.10 5.92 16.77
CA ALA A 187 -11.07 7.11 15.93
C ALA A 187 -10.22 6.87 14.67
N TYR A 188 -9.06 6.22 14.82
CA TYR A 188 -8.21 5.85 13.71
C TYR A 188 -8.81 4.73 12.85
N GLY A 189 -9.64 3.86 13.42
CA GLY A 189 -10.43 2.90 12.64
C GLY A 189 -11.39 3.60 11.69
N LEU A 190 -12.14 4.59 12.17
CA LEU A 190 -13.02 5.42 11.32
C LEU A 190 -12.22 6.22 10.29
N LEU A 191 -11.05 6.73 10.66
CA LEU A 191 -10.14 7.45 9.77
C LEU A 191 -9.70 6.59 8.57
N GLN A 192 -9.62 5.27 8.70
CA GLN A 192 -9.30 4.40 7.56
C GLN A 192 -10.31 4.53 6.41
N MET A 193 -11.58 4.85 6.70
CA MET A 193 -12.58 5.08 5.65
C MET A 193 -12.24 6.27 4.74
N CYS A 194 -11.37 7.18 5.18
CA CYS A 194 -10.91 8.31 4.37
C CYS A 194 -10.02 7.89 3.18
N THR A 195 -9.59 6.62 3.10
CA THR A 195 -8.95 6.05 1.89
C THR A 195 -9.86 6.20 0.66
N LEU A 196 -11.19 6.23 0.85
CA LEU A 196 -12.15 6.43 -0.24
C LEU A 196 -12.07 7.81 -0.88
N LEU A 197 -11.44 8.79 -0.24
CA LEU A 197 -11.13 10.10 -0.84
C LEU A 197 -10.18 9.98 -2.05
N SER A 198 -9.53 8.84 -2.24
CA SER A 198 -8.76 8.53 -3.44
C SER A 198 -9.63 8.27 -4.69
N LEU A 199 -10.91 7.89 -4.52
CA LEU A 199 -11.79 7.54 -5.65
C LEU A 199 -11.95 8.66 -6.68
N PRO A 200 -12.20 9.94 -6.30
CA PRO A 200 -12.24 11.04 -7.26
C PRO A 200 -10.95 11.21 -8.06
N ILE A 201 -9.80 10.96 -7.43
CA ILE A 201 -8.48 11.05 -8.07
C ILE A 201 -8.31 9.89 -9.07
N LEU A 202 -8.60 8.66 -8.64
CA LEU A 202 -8.52 7.47 -9.48
C LEU A 202 -9.49 7.52 -10.66
N ARG A 203 -10.68 8.12 -10.49
CA ARG A 203 -11.65 8.31 -11.57
C ARG A 203 -11.10 9.19 -12.70
N GLN A 204 -10.20 10.11 -12.37
CA GLN A 204 -9.58 11.01 -13.35
C GLN A 204 -8.44 10.34 -14.13
N TYR A 205 -8.06 9.09 -13.80
CA TYR A 205 -7.01 8.38 -14.52
C TYR A 205 -7.36 8.21 -15.99
N ASN A 206 -6.51 8.76 -16.87
CA ASN A 206 -6.72 8.78 -18.31
C ASN A 206 -6.19 7.53 -19.04
N GLY A 207 -5.54 6.59 -18.32
CA GLY A 207 -4.93 5.40 -18.90
C GLY A 207 -3.51 5.62 -19.43
N GLU A 208 -2.99 6.84 -19.36
CA GLU A 208 -1.65 7.17 -19.89
C GLU A 208 -0.59 7.12 -18.80
N ARG A 209 0.63 6.73 -19.20
CA ARG A 209 1.77 6.65 -18.28
C ARG A 209 2.32 8.02 -17.87
N GLY A 210 2.21 9.03 -18.72
CA GLY A 210 2.89 10.30 -18.59
C GLY A 210 4.32 10.28 -19.17
N GLN A 211 4.89 11.49 -19.34
CA GLN A 211 6.15 11.68 -20.07
C GLN A 211 7.40 11.25 -19.27
N TRP A 212 7.38 11.33 -17.96
CA TRP A 212 8.55 11.01 -17.15
C TRP A 212 8.77 9.49 -17.03
N LYS A 213 9.66 8.98 -17.86
CA LYS A 213 10.02 7.55 -17.91
C LYS A 213 10.69 7.05 -16.61
N GLY A 214 11.36 7.94 -15.87
CA GLY A 214 12.04 7.67 -14.60
C GLY A 214 11.10 7.43 -13.41
N MET A 215 9.83 7.85 -13.46
CA MET A 215 8.86 7.76 -12.37
C MET A 215 8.76 6.34 -11.77
N LYS A 216 8.89 5.30 -12.58
CA LYS A 216 8.88 3.91 -12.10
C LYS A 216 9.99 3.64 -11.08
N TRP A 217 11.23 4.00 -11.40
CA TRP A 217 12.39 3.80 -10.52
C TRP A 217 12.37 4.75 -9.35
N PHE A 218 12.00 6.01 -9.59
CA PHE A 218 11.82 7.01 -8.54
C PHE A 218 10.87 6.49 -7.45
N PHE A 219 9.75 5.91 -7.82
CA PHE A 219 8.76 5.39 -6.89
C PHE A 219 9.31 4.23 -6.03
N TYR A 220 10.02 3.28 -6.66
CA TYR A 220 10.62 2.16 -5.93
C TYR A 220 11.74 2.59 -4.97
N ILE A 221 12.57 3.54 -5.40
CA ILE A 221 13.69 4.02 -4.59
C ILE A 221 13.22 4.97 -3.49
N TYR A 222 12.27 5.85 -3.81
CA TYR A 222 11.75 6.83 -2.86
C TYR A 222 11.18 6.19 -1.61
N TYR A 223 10.42 5.09 -1.76
CA TYR A 223 9.76 4.45 -0.62
C TYR A 223 10.75 4.00 0.48
N PRO A 224 11.78 3.20 0.23
CA PRO A 224 12.76 2.88 1.27
C PRO A 224 13.63 4.09 1.66
N ALA A 225 13.97 4.96 0.72
CA ALA A 225 14.86 6.09 0.99
C ALA A 225 14.25 7.08 2.00
N HIS A 226 12.98 7.51 1.82
CA HIS A 226 12.35 8.42 2.77
C HIS A 226 12.17 7.80 4.16
N LEU A 227 11.92 6.48 4.24
CA LEU A 227 11.85 5.77 5.51
C LEU A 227 13.22 5.73 6.21
N PHE A 228 14.32 5.53 5.49
CA PHE A 228 15.66 5.64 6.07
C PHE A 228 15.93 7.03 6.63
N VAL A 229 15.53 8.09 5.91
CA VAL A 229 15.67 9.47 6.39
C VAL A 229 14.85 9.68 7.67
N ILE A 230 13.60 9.20 7.70
CA ILE A 230 12.72 9.26 8.87
C ILE A 230 13.33 8.51 10.05
N GLY A 231 13.86 7.30 9.85
CA GLY A 231 14.53 6.52 10.89
C GLY A 231 15.75 7.24 11.45
N PHE A 232 16.55 7.87 10.59
CA PHE A 232 17.70 8.65 11.02
C PHE A 232 17.28 9.86 11.88
N VAL A 233 16.28 10.62 11.43
CA VAL A 233 15.74 11.75 12.20
C VAL A 233 15.13 11.29 13.52
N ARG A 234 14.40 10.16 13.54
CA ARG A 234 13.86 9.54 14.76
C ARG A 234 14.96 9.27 15.79
N VAL A 235 16.07 8.67 15.37
CA VAL A 235 17.21 8.39 16.26
C VAL A 235 17.82 9.70 16.81
N MET A 236 17.97 10.72 15.95
CA MET A 236 18.49 12.03 16.37
C MET A 236 17.59 12.73 17.39
N LEU A 237 16.27 12.56 17.27
CA LEU A 237 15.29 13.12 18.20
C LEU A 237 15.15 12.31 19.50
N GLY A 238 15.82 11.16 19.60
CA GLY A 238 15.71 10.26 20.76
C GLY A 238 14.33 9.61 20.89
N ASN A 239 13.52 9.58 19.83
CA ASN A 239 12.18 9.01 19.85
C ASN A 239 12.22 7.48 19.87
N GLY A 240 11.30 6.86 20.61
CA GLY A 240 11.05 5.42 20.63
C GLY A 240 10.36 4.91 19.34
N SER A 241 9.50 3.88 19.47
CA SER A 241 8.67 3.43 18.35
C SER A 241 7.69 4.53 17.93
N ILE A 242 7.56 4.77 16.61
CA ILE A 242 6.63 5.77 16.06
C ILE A 242 5.34 5.15 15.51
N PHE A 243 5.37 3.85 15.22
CA PHE A 243 4.18 3.13 14.78
C PHE A 243 3.46 2.49 15.96
N PRO A 244 2.13 2.40 15.90
CA PRO A 244 1.32 1.81 16.98
C PRO A 244 1.52 0.31 17.10
#